data_5b7c1529f8a311f5fce4c8214b5a580b
#
_entry.id   5b7c1529f8a311f5fce4c8214b5a580b
#
_cell.length_a   1.000
_cell.length_b   1.000
_cell.length_c   1.000
_cell.angle_alpha   90.00
_cell.angle_beta   90.00
_cell.angle_gamma   90.00
#
_symmetry.space_group_name_H-M   'P 1'
#
loop_
_entity.id
_entity.type
_entity.pdbx_description
1 polymer ?
#
loop_
_entity_poly.entity_id
_entity_poly.type
_entity_poly.pdbx_seq_one_letter_code
_entity_poly.pdbx_strand_id
1 'polypeptide(L)'
;LAIYSTDALLRLINITSEEIQIELSEGPTGLIDKLKIQDNKFDLNYHLSDINSMPEVPNVAETDYDFNFKVNDEFITGFRKAHNALEKVKDVTLNTSTTKQGENVVEIVLGERSQHSHKVKFTELAEFESQSDLLPFSANVLREVLAANKGVEGTIQVSNKGLMKLEFNSEDSMAKYFIVRQQ
;
A
#
# COMPACT_ATOMS: atom_id res chain seq x y z
N LEU A 1 2.01 -19.37 2.67
CA LEU A 1 2.95 -19.34 3.79
C LEU A 1 2.40 -18.45 4.90
N ALA A 2 2.42 -18.93 6.14
CA ALA A 2 1.93 -18.19 7.31
C ALA A 2 3.09 -17.43 7.99
N ILE A 3 3.33 -16.20 7.55
CA ILE A 3 4.37 -15.33 8.12
C ILE A 3 3.71 -14.46 9.21
N TYR A 4 4.02 -14.73 10.48
CA TYR A 4 3.41 -13.98 11.58
C TYR A 4 4.09 -12.63 11.85
N SER A 5 5.36 -12.47 11.44
CA SER A 5 6.12 -11.23 11.61
C SER A 5 7.00 -10.95 10.39
N THR A 6 6.52 -10.07 9.53
CA THR A 6 7.29 -9.60 8.36
C THR A 6 8.55 -8.84 8.78
N ASP A 7 8.50 -8.09 9.90
CA ASP A 7 9.67 -7.37 10.43
C ASP A 7 10.80 -8.33 10.86
N ALA A 8 10.44 -9.44 11.49
CA ALA A 8 11.44 -10.44 11.89
C ALA A 8 12.07 -11.10 10.67
N LEU A 9 11.27 -11.45 9.68
CA LEU A 9 11.75 -12.02 8.41
C LEU A 9 12.65 -11.02 7.66
N LEU A 10 12.24 -9.76 7.54
CA LEU A 10 13.05 -8.72 6.90
C LEU A 10 14.39 -8.49 7.60
N ARG A 11 14.42 -8.50 8.94
CA ARG A 11 15.68 -8.40 9.68
C ARG A 11 16.62 -9.56 9.38
N LEU A 12 16.10 -10.77 9.25
CA LEU A 12 16.91 -11.94 8.88
C LEU A 12 17.44 -11.81 7.45
N ILE A 13 16.61 -11.42 6.50
CA ILE A 13 17.04 -11.21 5.11
C ILE A 13 18.08 -10.08 5.02
N ASN A 14 17.93 -9.01 5.78
CA ASN A 14 18.83 -7.85 5.73
C ASN A 14 20.25 -8.11 6.24
N ILE A 15 20.51 -9.21 6.97
CA ILE A 15 21.87 -9.58 7.37
C ILE A 15 22.57 -10.47 6.36
N THR A 16 21.87 -10.96 5.33
CA THR A 16 22.43 -11.79 4.27
C THR A 16 23.01 -10.93 3.14
N SER A 17 23.79 -11.53 2.26
CA SER A 17 24.34 -10.92 1.05
C SER A 17 23.26 -10.78 -0.03
N GLU A 18 23.63 -10.20 -1.19
CA GLU A 18 22.70 -10.00 -2.32
C GLU A 18 22.25 -11.33 -2.98
N GLU A 19 23.09 -12.37 -2.89
CA GLU A 19 22.73 -13.71 -3.41
C GLU A 19 22.33 -14.63 -2.25
N ILE A 20 21.04 -14.88 -2.12
CA ILE A 20 20.48 -15.77 -1.11
C ILE A 20 19.80 -16.98 -1.76
N GLN A 21 19.87 -18.12 -1.08
CA GLN A 21 19.07 -19.31 -1.39
C GLN A 21 17.96 -19.42 -0.35
N ILE A 22 16.74 -19.63 -0.81
CA ILE A 22 15.57 -19.81 0.05
C ILE A 22 15.00 -21.19 -0.20
N GLU A 23 14.92 -22.02 0.84
CA GLU A 23 14.33 -23.34 0.82
C GLU A 23 13.15 -23.42 1.78
N LEU A 24 12.11 -24.15 1.38
CA LEU A 24 10.97 -24.48 2.22
C LEU A 24 11.19 -25.85 2.84
N SER A 25 11.09 -25.94 4.16
CA SER A 25 11.22 -27.22 4.89
C SER A 25 9.87 -27.65 5.45
N GLU A 26 9.56 -28.93 5.29
CA GLU A 26 8.41 -29.56 5.91
C GLU A 26 8.72 -30.00 7.35
N GLY A 27 7.77 -29.75 8.23
CA GLY A 27 7.80 -30.24 9.59
C GLY A 27 7.32 -31.69 9.72
N PRO A 28 7.29 -32.20 10.95
CA PRO A 28 6.85 -33.58 11.23
C PRO A 28 5.41 -33.91 10.79
N THR A 29 4.61 -32.87 10.59
CA THR A 29 3.20 -32.99 10.15
C THR A 29 3.03 -33.01 8.64
N GLY A 30 4.13 -32.91 7.86
CA GLY A 30 4.08 -32.78 6.39
C GLY A 30 3.66 -31.41 5.90
N LEU A 31 3.53 -30.42 6.79
CA LEU A 31 3.27 -29.02 6.44
C LEU A 31 4.57 -28.25 6.41
N ILE A 32 4.65 -27.26 5.52
CA ILE A 32 5.79 -26.35 5.46
C ILE A 32 5.77 -25.49 6.74
N ASP A 33 6.77 -25.67 7.59
CA ASP A 33 6.88 -25.01 8.90
C ASP A 33 8.07 -24.05 9.00
N LYS A 34 8.96 -24.04 8.00
CA LYS A 34 10.21 -23.29 8.06
C LYS A 34 10.65 -22.77 6.71
N LEU A 35 11.15 -21.53 6.71
CA LEU A 35 11.97 -20.95 5.66
C LEU A 35 13.43 -21.06 6.07
N LYS A 36 14.22 -21.74 5.26
CA LYS A 36 15.68 -21.76 5.38
C LYS A 36 16.24 -20.74 4.40
N ILE A 37 17.03 -19.79 4.93
CA ILE A 37 17.62 -18.70 4.15
C ILE A 37 19.13 -18.81 4.31
N GLN A 38 19.84 -19.02 3.21
CA GLN A 38 21.27 -19.25 3.24
C GLN A 38 22.00 -18.33 2.27
N ASP A 39 23.17 -17.90 2.68
CA ASP A 39 24.19 -17.32 1.81
C ASP A 39 25.58 -17.93 2.13
N ASN A 40 26.63 -17.30 1.63
CA ASN A 40 28.01 -17.76 1.85
C ASN A 40 28.48 -17.68 3.31
N LYS A 41 27.77 -16.94 4.20
CA LYS A 41 28.15 -16.68 5.58
C LYS A 41 27.12 -17.10 6.59
N PHE A 42 25.84 -17.03 6.21
CA PHE A 42 24.72 -17.22 7.12
C PHE A 42 23.85 -18.40 6.71
N ASP A 43 23.42 -19.17 7.70
CA ASP A 43 22.40 -20.20 7.61
C ASP A 43 21.32 -19.87 8.63
N LEU A 44 20.19 -19.37 8.14
CA LEU A 44 19.13 -18.79 8.95
C LEU A 44 17.87 -19.64 8.83
N ASN A 45 17.16 -19.79 9.93
CA ASN A 45 15.87 -20.48 9.94
C ASN A 45 14.79 -19.54 10.46
N TYR A 46 13.76 -19.29 9.65
CA TYR A 46 12.57 -18.58 10.05
C TYR A 46 11.41 -19.56 10.19
N HIS A 47 10.87 -19.71 11.39
CA HIS A 47 9.73 -20.58 11.64
C HIS A 47 8.44 -19.91 11.20
N LEU A 48 7.64 -20.62 10.43
CA LEU A 48 6.33 -20.20 9.98
C LEU A 48 5.30 -20.49 11.07
N SER A 49 4.22 -19.73 11.10
CA SER A 49 3.08 -20.03 11.94
C SER A 49 2.24 -21.15 11.34
N ASP A 50 1.44 -21.80 12.17
CA ASP A 50 0.38 -22.66 11.68
C ASP A 50 -0.61 -21.82 10.87
N ILE A 51 -0.86 -22.22 9.62
CA ILE A 51 -1.78 -21.52 8.72
C ILE A 51 -3.20 -21.44 9.30
N ASN A 52 -3.59 -22.44 10.10
CA ASN A 52 -4.90 -22.48 10.75
C ASN A 52 -5.02 -21.49 11.92
N SER A 53 -3.89 -21.00 12.44
CA SER A 53 -3.86 -19.98 13.50
C SER A 53 -3.85 -18.55 12.96
N MET A 54 -3.69 -18.39 11.65
CA MET A 54 -3.71 -17.07 11.02
C MET A 54 -5.15 -16.57 10.92
N PRO A 55 -5.39 -15.26 11.17
CA PRO A 55 -6.68 -14.68 10.90
C PRO A 55 -7.10 -14.92 9.44
N GLU A 56 -8.34 -15.27 9.23
CA GLU A 56 -8.88 -15.33 7.87
C GLU A 56 -8.69 -13.96 7.20
N VAL A 57 -8.14 -13.99 5.98
CA VAL A 57 -8.06 -12.77 5.17
C VAL A 57 -9.49 -12.33 4.88
N PRO A 58 -9.91 -11.12 5.30
CA PRO A 58 -11.26 -10.65 5.03
C PRO A 58 -11.52 -10.73 3.53
N ASN A 59 -12.60 -11.40 3.14
CA ASN A 59 -13.05 -11.34 1.76
C ASN A 59 -13.59 -9.93 1.50
N VAL A 60 -12.77 -9.08 0.91
CA VAL A 60 -13.21 -7.75 0.49
C VAL A 60 -14.10 -7.95 -0.72
N ALA A 61 -15.41 -7.82 -0.51
CA ALA A 61 -16.35 -7.87 -1.63
C ALA A 61 -15.96 -6.82 -2.68
N GLU A 62 -15.88 -7.23 -3.93
CA GLU A 62 -15.71 -6.29 -5.02
C GLU A 62 -16.88 -5.29 -4.97
N THR A 63 -16.54 -4.01 -5.03
CA THR A 63 -17.50 -2.90 -5.07
C THR A 63 -17.26 -2.12 -6.34
N ASP A 64 -18.26 -1.40 -6.78
CA ASP A 64 -18.08 -0.42 -7.84
C ASP A 64 -17.18 0.70 -7.33
N TYR A 65 -16.20 1.08 -8.14
CA TYR A 65 -15.31 2.19 -7.87
C TYR A 65 -15.76 3.40 -8.67
N ASP A 66 -15.90 4.54 -7.99
CA ASP A 66 -16.47 5.77 -8.56
C ASP A 66 -15.42 6.58 -9.31
N PHE A 67 -14.14 6.44 -8.95
CA PHE A 67 -13.04 7.05 -9.68
C PHE A 67 -11.74 6.25 -9.56
N ASN A 68 -10.86 6.48 -10.53
CA ASN A 68 -9.52 5.90 -10.53
C ASN A 68 -8.47 6.89 -11.05
N PHE A 69 -7.22 6.67 -10.67
CA PHE A 69 -6.07 7.40 -11.19
C PHE A 69 -4.80 6.55 -11.14
N LYS A 70 -3.84 6.89 -11.99
CA LYS A 70 -2.58 6.17 -12.11
C LYS A 70 -1.60 6.59 -11.02
N VAL A 71 -0.78 5.63 -10.61
CA VAL A 71 0.32 5.80 -9.67
C VAL A 71 1.62 5.43 -10.37
N ASN A 72 2.54 6.36 -10.40
CA ASN A 72 3.89 6.17 -10.93
C ASN A 72 4.93 6.70 -9.92
N ASP A 73 6.20 6.61 -10.24
CA ASP A 73 7.29 7.08 -9.36
C ASP A 73 7.23 8.59 -9.07
N GLU A 74 6.72 9.40 -9.98
CA GLU A 74 6.55 10.83 -9.77
C GLU A 74 5.50 11.10 -8.70
N PHE A 75 4.34 10.44 -8.80
CA PHE A 75 3.30 10.47 -7.79
C PHE A 75 3.81 10.02 -6.42
N ILE A 76 4.48 8.85 -6.36
CA ILE A 76 5.03 8.29 -5.11
C ILE A 76 6.01 9.27 -4.46
N THR A 77 6.90 9.83 -5.26
CA THR A 77 7.89 10.81 -4.78
C THR A 77 7.22 12.10 -4.33
N GLY A 78 6.24 12.60 -5.07
CA GLY A 78 5.45 13.79 -4.74
C GLY A 78 4.69 13.61 -3.43
N PHE A 79 3.96 12.49 -3.28
CA PHE A 79 3.23 12.15 -2.07
C PHE A 79 4.15 12.09 -0.84
N ARG A 80 5.30 11.42 -0.95
CA ARG A 80 6.27 11.32 0.15
C ARG A 80 6.85 12.68 0.55
N LYS A 81 7.18 13.54 -0.43
CA LYS A 81 7.63 14.91 -0.15
C LYS A 81 6.56 15.72 0.55
N ALA A 82 5.32 15.65 0.08
CA ALA A 82 4.18 16.34 0.69
C ALA A 82 3.91 15.85 2.13
N HIS A 83 3.94 14.53 2.34
CA HIS A 83 3.78 13.94 3.67
C HIS A 83 4.89 14.38 4.63
N ASN A 84 6.16 14.36 4.19
CA ASN A 84 7.32 14.72 5.02
C ASN A 84 7.43 16.23 5.30
N ALA A 85 6.78 17.07 4.49
CA ALA A 85 6.72 18.51 4.71
C ALA A 85 5.80 18.92 5.87
N LEU A 86 5.00 18.01 6.38
CA LEU A 86 4.05 18.22 7.45
C LEU A 86 4.44 17.41 8.68
N GLU A 87 4.43 18.02 9.87
CA GLU A 87 4.93 17.36 11.10
C GLU A 87 4.04 16.19 11.59
N LYS A 88 2.73 16.26 11.36
CA LYS A 88 1.76 15.28 11.88
C LYS A 88 0.62 15.07 10.89
N VAL A 89 0.90 14.29 9.85
CA VAL A 89 -0.13 13.92 8.88
C VAL A 89 -0.80 12.62 9.31
N LYS A 90 -2.08 12.70 9.65
CA LYS A 90 -2.91 11.51 9.93
C LYS A 90 -3.67 11.08 8.69
N ASP A 91 -4.28 12.06 8.01
CA ASP A 91 -5.23 11.85 6.95
C ASP A 91 -4.74 12.38 5.62
N VAL A 92 -5.05 11.67 4.57
CA VAL A 92 -5.11 12.16 3.20
C VAL A 92 -6.56 12.20 2.77
N THR A 93 -6.99 13.32 2.22
CA THR A 93 -8.35 13.45 1.70
C THR A 93 -8.31 13.48 0.17
N LEU A 94 -9.16 12.69 -0.44
CA LEU A 94 -9.32 12.63 -1.89
C LEU A 94 -10.66 13.29 -2.27
N ASN A 95 -10.64 14.06 -3.35
CA ASN A 95 -11.81 14.72 -3.91
C ASN A 95 -11.66 14.79 -5.43
N THR A 96 -12.70 14.53 -6.19
CA THR A 96 -12.66 14.67 -7.65
C THR A 96 -13.18 16.03 -8.09
N SER A 97 -12.55 16.62 -9.10
CA SER A 97 -12.97 17.89 -9.68
C SER A 97 -12.62 17.95 -11.15
N THR A 98 -13.25 18.88 -11.87
CA THR A 98 -12.92 19.16 -13.27
C THR A 98 -12.23 20.52 -13.33
N THR A 99 -11.07 20.56 -13.98
CA THR A 99 -10.29 21.79 -14.16
C THR A 99 -11.00 22.76 -15.08
N LYS A 100 -10.54 24.02 -15.13
CA LYS A 100 -11.06 25.02 -16.09
C LYS A 100 -10.84 24.64 -17.56
N GLN A 101 -9.87 23.77 -17.82
CA GLN A 101 -9.57 23.22 -19.15
C GLN A 101 -10.47 22.02 -19.52
N GLY A 102 -11.31 21.56 -18.59
CA GLY A 102 -12.21 20.41 -18.80
C GLY A 102 -11.56 19.06 -18.46
N GLU A 103 -10.39 19.05 -17.85
CA GLU A 103 -9.72 17.81 -17.43
C GLU A 103 -10.26 17.32 -16.10
N ASN A 104 -10.52 16.03 -16.02
CA ASN A 104 -10.90 15.36 -14.79
C ASN A 104 -9.66 15.08 -13.93
N VAL A 105 -9.68 15.53 -12.69
CA VAL A 105 -8.57 15.38 -11.74
C VAL A 105 -9.06 14.91 -10.39
N VAL A 106 -8.20 14.18 -9.70
CA VAL A 106 -8.33 13.96 -8.27
C VAL A 106 -7.47 14.97 -7.53
N GLU A 107 -8.04 15.66 -6.56
CA GLU A 107 -7.34 16.53 -5.62
C GLU A 107 -6.93 15.71 -4.41
N ILE A 108 -5.64 15.69 -4.12
CA ILE A 108 -5.05 15.00 -2.98
C ILE A 108 -4.64 16.06 -1.96
N VAL A 109 -5.23 16.02 -0.77
CA VAL A 109 -4.98 16.96 0.29
C VAL A 109 -4.45 16.25 1.51
N LEU A 110 -3.22 16.57 1.91
CA LEU A 110 -2.61 16.11 3.16
C LEU A 110 -2.69 17.21 4.21
N GLY A 111 -2.92 16.83 5.46
CA GLY A 111 -3.01 17.73 6.61
C GLY A 111 -4.38 17.73 7.26
N GLU A 112 -4.45 18.34 8.43
CA GLU A 112 -5.69 18.38 9.20
C GLU A 112 -6.75 19.25 8.54
N ARG A 113 -8.02 18.91 8.74
CA ARG A 113 -9.18 19.67 8.22
C ARG A 113 -9.38 21.02 8.89
N SER A 114 -8.70 21.30 10.01
CA SER A 114 -8.85 22.55 10.74
C SER A 114 -8.40 23.75 9.90
N GLN A 115 -9.02 24.91 10.11
CA GLN A 115 -8.70 26.13 9.33
C GLN A 115 -7.29 26.67 9.59
N HIS A 116 -6.65 26.24 10.68
CA HIS A 116 -5.34 26.74 11.13
C HIS A 116 -4.19 25.76 10.91
N SER A 117 -4.43 24.61 10.25
CA SER A 117 -3.39 23.63 9.99
C SER A 117 -2.71 23.85 8.63
N HIS A 118 -1.43 23.49 8.56
CA HIS A 118 -0.71 23.44 7.29
C HIS A 118 -1.26 22.30 6.42
N LYS A 119 -1.42 22.60 5.13
CA LYS A 119 -1.94 21.64 4.13
C LYS A 119 -1.06 21.63 2.90
N VAL A 120 -0.90 20.46 2.33
CA VAL A 120 -0.32 20.30 0.99
C VAL A 120 -1.40 19.74 0.09
N LYS A 121 -1.63 20.42 -1.03
CA LYS A 121 -2.59 20.00 -2.06
C LYS A 121 -1.87 19.84 -3.38
N PHE A 122 -2.15 18.76 -4.07
CA PHE A 122 -1.73 18.52 -5.46
C PHE A 122 -2.81 17.72 -6.20
N THR A 123 -2.69 17.60 -7.52
CA THR A 123 -3.70 17.00 -8.37
C THR A 123 -3.07 15.99 -9.31
N GLU A 124 -3.83 14.94 -9.63
CA GLU A 124 -3.50 13.93 -10.64
C GLU A 124 -4.66 13.79 -11.62
N LEU A 125 -4.37 13.41 -12.84
CA LEU A 125 -5.40 13.08 -13.83
C LEU A 125 -6.19 11.86 -13.35
N ALA A 126 -7.50 11.92 -13.43
CA ALA A 126 -8.38 10.87 -12.93
C ALA A 126 -9.52 10.58 -13.92
N GLU A 127 -10.03 9.35 -13.85
CA GLU A 127 -11.23 8.94 -14.58
C GLU A 127 -12.38 8.81 -13.60
N PHE A 128 -13.48 9.50 -13.86
CA PHE A 128 -14.73 9.41 -13.09
C PHE A 128 -15.92 9.89 -13.92
N GLU A 129 -17.10 9.40 -13.59
CA GLU A 129 -18.36 9.81 -14.21
C GLU A 129 -19.07 10.93 -13.44
N SER A 130 -18.93 10.91 -12.11
CA SER A 130 -19.53 11.92 -11.23
C SER A 130 -18.52 12.38 -10.16
N GLN A 131 -18.65 13.61 -9.71
CA GLN A 131 -17.80 14.13 -8.63
C GLN A 131 -18.05 13.39 -7.33
N SER A 132 -16.97 13.07 -6.62
CA SER A 132 -17.02 12.46 -5.31
C SER A 132 -16.97 13.49 -4.20
N ASP A 133 -17.54 13.16 -3.05
CA ASP A 133 -17.33 13.88 -1.82
C ASP A 133 -15.90 13.69 -1.28
N LEU A 134 -15.55 14.49 -0.25
CA LEU A 134 -14.28 14.38 0.45
C LEU A 134 -14.16 13.02 1.19
N LEU A 135 -13.23 12.19 0.77
CA LEU A 135 -12.99 10.87 1.35
C LEU A 135 -11.65 10.84 2.09
N PRO A 136 -11.67 10.73 3.43
CA PRO A 136 -10.45 10.65 4.24
C PRO A 136 -9.94 9.22 4.34
N PHE A 137 -8.63 9.06 4.15
CA PHE A 137 -7.91 7.80 4.34
C PHE A 137 -6.66 8.01 5.19
N SER A 138 -6.11 6.94 5.75
CA SER A 138 -4.86 7.03 6.51
C SER A 138 -3.68 7.39 5.61
N ALA A 139 -3.12 8.58 5.82
CA ALA A 139 -1.95 9.03 5.07
C ALA A 139 -0.71 8.15 5.35
N ASN A 140 -0.57 7.65 6.58
CA ASN A 140 0.54 6.77 6.95
C ASN A 140 0.45 5.41 6.24
N VAL A 141 -0.74 4.78 6.26
CA VAL A 141 -0.93 3.49 5.57
C VAL A 141 -0.67 3.65 4.07
N LEU A 142 -1.23 4.71 3.45
CA LEU A 142 -1.00 4.98 2.04
C LEU A 142 0.49 5.20 1.74
N ARG A 143 1.21 5.95 2.58
CA ARG A 143 2.66 6.16 2.44
C ARG A 143 3.45 4.85 2.46
N GLU A 144 3.13 3.94 3.40
CA GLU A 144 3.82 2.65 3.50
C GLU A 144 3.55 1.77 2.27
N VAL A 145 2.31 1.71 1.82
CA VAL A 145 1.94 0.97 0.59
C VAL A 145 2.68 1.53 -0.63
N LEU A 146 2.69 2.85 -0.80
CA LEU A 146 3.40 3.51 -1.90
C LEU A 146 4.92 3.30 -1.81
N ALA A 147 5.49 3.32 -0.62
CA ALA A 147 6.91 3.09 -0.43
C ALA A 147 7.33 1.65 -0.75
N ALA A 148 6.49 0.67 -0.40
CA ALA A 148 6.72 -0.74 -0.70
C ALA A 148 6.66 -1.07 -2.19
N ASN A 149 5.98 -0.24 -3.00
CA ASN A 149 5.79 -0.45 -4.44
C ASN A 149 6.54 0.59 -5.30
N LYS A 150 7.58 1.22 -4.75
CA LYS A 150 8.40 2.17 -5.51
C LYS A 150 9.05 1.47 -6.72
N GLY A 151 8.97 2.11 -7.88
CA GLY A 151 9.49 1.57 -9.15
C GLY A 151 8.48 0.69 -9.90
N VAL A 152 7.28 0.52 -9.36
CA VAL A 152 6.20 -0.25 -10.01
C VAL A 152 5.03 0.67 -10.30
N GLU A 153 4.55 0.65 -11.54
CA GLU A 153 3.33 1.38 -11.90
C GLU A 153 2.10 0.70 -11.31
N GLY A 154 1.15 1.52 -10.91
CA GLY A 154 -0.09 1.04 -10.31
C GLY A 154 -1.29 1.91 -10.61
N THR A 155 -2.41 1.51 -10.04
CA THR A 155 -3.67 2.24 -10.10
C THR A 155 -4.29 2.31 -8.72
N ILE A 156 -4.83 3.46 -8.37
CA ILE A 156 -5.71 3.64 -7.22
C ILE A 156 -7.15 3.74 -7.72
N GLN A 157 -8.02 2.92 -7.18
CA GLN A 157 -9.46 2.92 -7.40
C GLN A 157 -10.16 3.24 -6.09
N VAL A 158 -11.12 4.15 -6.11
CA VAL A 158 -11.78 4.63 -4.90
C VAL A 158 -13.29 4.57 -5.06
N SER A 159 -13.96 4.04 -4.02
CA SER A 159 -15.41 4.03 -3.93
C SER A 159 -15.90 5.11 -2.97
N ASN A 160 -16.99 5.80 -3.32
CA ASN A 160 -17.69 6.74 -2.45
C ASN A 160 -18.22 6.09 -1.17
N LYS A 161 -18.31 4.75 -1.13
CA LYS A 161 -18.59 3.98 0.08
C LYS A 161 -17.42 3.94 1.06
N GLY A 162 -16.23 4.49 0.67
CA GLY A 162 -15.07 4.63 1.54
C GLY A 162 -14.09 3.46 1.46
N LEU A 163 -14.03 2.76 0.34
CA LEU A 163 -13.00 1.76 0.06
C LEU A 163 -12.04 2.29 -0.99
N MET A 164 -10.75 2.21 -0.71
CA MET A 164 -9.66 2.47 -1.66
C MET A 164 -8.96 1.14 -1.95
N LYS A 165 -8.80 0.81 -3.23
CA LYS A 165 -8.00 -0.30 -3.72
C LYS A 165 -6.78 0.24 -4.44
N LEU A 166 -5.60 -0.27 -4.10
CA LEU A 166 -4.38 -0.04 -4.84
C LEU A 166 -3.97 -1.35 -5.50
N GLU A 167 -3.61 -1.28 -6.75
CA GLU A 167 -3.14 -2.42 -7.53
C GLU A 167 -1.84 -2.06 -8.24
N PHE A 168 -0.80 -2.86 -8.01
CA PHE A 168 0.51 -2.72 -8.62
C PHE A 168 0.84 -4.01 -9.36
N ASN A 169 1.25 -3.88 -10.61
CA ASN A 169 1.58 -5.01 -11.47
C ASN A 169 3.03 -4.89 -11.92
N SER A 170 3.84 -5.88 -11.57
CA SER A 170 5.18 -6.09 -12.13
C SER A 170 5.19 -7.29 -13.07
N GLU A 171 6.29 -7.55 -13.74
CA GLU A 171 6.43 -8.69 -14.66
C GLU A 171 6.13 -10.04 -13.97
N ASP A 172 6.53 -10.18 -12.71
CA ASP A 172 6.48 -11.45 -11.97
C ASP A 172 5.44 -11.47 -10.84
N SER A 173 4.82 -10.35 -10.52
CA SER A 173 3.94 -10.27 -9.35
C SER A 173 2.85 -9.21 -9.48
N MET A 174 1.76 -9.45 -8.77
CA MET A 174 0.66 -8.48 -8.59
C MET A 174 0.41 -8.30 -7.10
N ALA A 175 0.39 -7.03 -6.66
CA ALA A 175 0.06 -6.67 -5.29
C ALA A 175 -1.25 -5.87 -5.25
N LYS A 176 -2.16 -6.27 -4.38
CA LYS A 176 -3.43 -5.56 -4.12
C LYS A 176 -3.51 -5.17 -2.66
N TYR A 177 -3.86 -3.93 -2.42
CA TYR A 177 -4.07 -3.38 -1.07
C TYR A 177 -5.44 -2.74 -0.98
N PHE A 178 -6.08 -2.90 0.17
CA PHE A 178 -7.38 -2.31 0.46
C PHE A 178 -7.26 -1.43 1.70
N ILE A 179 -7.67 -0.17 1.58
CA ILE A 179 -7.66 0.80 2.67
C ILE A 179 -9.09 1.31 2.84
N VAL A 180 -9.62 1.20 4.06
CA VAL A 180 -10.93 1.76 4.39
C VAL A 180 -10.79 3.21 4.86
N ARG A 181 -11.82 4.02 4.59
CA ARG A 181 -11.88 5.42 5.03
C ARG A 181 -11.80 5.50 6.56
N GLN A 182 -11.19 6.57 7.03
CA GLN A 182 -11.22 6.94 8.44
C GLN A 182 -12.58 7.56 8.81
N GLN A 183 -13.04 7.24 9.99
CA GLN A 183 -14.29 7.79 10.55
C GLN A 183 -14.09 9.21 11.09
#